data_22c2939068b936fb091b44822cd2f12a
#
_entry.id   22c2939068b936fb091b44822cd2f12a
#
_cell.length_a   1.000
_cell.length_b   1.000
_cell.length_c   1.000
_cell.angle_alpha   90.00
_cell.angle_beta   90.00
_cell.angle_gamma   90.00
#
_symmetry.space_group_name_H-M   'P 1'
#
loop_
_entity.id
_entity.type
_entity.pdbx_description
1 polymer ?
#
loop_
_entity_poly.entity_id
_entity_poly.type
_entity_poly.pdbx_seq_one_letter_code
_entity_poly.pdbx_strand_id
1 'polypeptide(L)'
;IFAAQMINFSIPGTGSSGHLGGGVLLSILLGPHAAFLVMSSVLSVQALFFADGGLLALGCNIFNLGFLPAFVAYPLVYRPLATASAGPVRQMLAAIVAAVVGLQLGAMAVVAETVASGIAALPLPTFAAFMLPIHLAIGVAEGVVTALIVSFLRDSRPEVLHPARGGVGRRRIA
;
A
#
# COMPACT_ATOMS: atom_id res chain seq x y z
N ILE A 1 -1.03 -4.91 -9.47
CA ILE A 1 -0.06 -4.22 -8.61
C ILE A 1 1.32 -4.23 -9.27
N PHE A 2 1.93 -5.39 -9.51
CA PHE A 2 3.28 -5.52 -10.09
C PHE A 2 3.50 -4.55 -11.27
N ALA A 3 2.70 -4.62 -12.33
CA ALA A 3 2.85 -3.77 -13.50
C ALA A 3 2.70 -2.25 -13.19
N ALA A 4 1.85 -1.90 -12.24
CA ALA A 4 1.68 -0.51 -11.82
C ALA A 4 2.91 0.02 -11.06
N GLN A 5 3.56 -0.81 -10.27
CA GLN A 5 4.79 -0.46 -9.55
C GLN A 5 6.01 -0.33 -10.47
N MET A 6 6.03 -1.07 -11.59
CA MET A 6 7.09 -0.95 -12.58
C MET A 6 7.10 0.41 -13.32
N ILE A 7 5.99 1.16 -13.25
CA ILE A 7 5.94 2.56 -13.68
C ILE A 7 6.47 3.42 -12.54
N ASN A 8 7.76 3.66 -12.54
CA ASN A 8 8.45 4.40 -11.49
C ASN A 8 9.32 5.52 -12.08
N PHE A 9 9.72 6.45 -11.23
CA PHE A 9 10.66 7.52 -11.56
C PHE A 9 11.60 7.78 -10.39
N SER A 10 12.85 8.09 -10.71
CA SER A 10 13.85 8.41 -9.69
C SER A 10 13.57 9.77 -9.04
N ILE A 11 13.66 9.84 -7.72
CA ILE A 11 13.59 11.09 -6.97
C ILE A 11 15.03 11.67 -6.88
N PRO A 12 15.31 12.83 -7.50
CA PRO A 12 16.66 13.32 -7.64
C PRO A 12 17.39 13.48 -6.29
N GLY A 13 18.62 12.99 -6.22
CA GLY A 13 19.51 13.14 -5.06
C GLY A 13 19.18 12.24 -3.86
N THR A 14 18.10 11.46 -3.90
CA THR A 14 17.67 10.62 -2.77
C THR A 14 18.12 9.17 -2.86
N GLY A 15 18.44 8.68 -4.04
CA GLY A 15 18.65 7.25 -4.31
C GLY A 15 17.37 6.42 -4.23
N SER A 16 16.21 7.06 -4.10
CA SER A 16 14.89 6.43 -4.01
C SER A 16 14.05 6.72 -5.24
N SER A 17 12.97 5.97 -5.42
CA SER A 17 12.01 6.15 -6.51
C SER A 17 10.60 6.41 -5.99
N GLY A 18 9.77 7.00 -6.84
CA GLY A 18 8.35 7.18 -6.62
C GLY A 18 7.54 6.28 -7.55
N HIS A 19 6.60 5.53 -7.00
CA HIS A 19 5.66 4.67 -7.74
C HIS A 19 4.40 4.40 -6.90
N LEU A 20 3.37 3.82 -7.51
CA LEU A 20 2.19 3.36 -6.78
C LEU A 20 2.56 2.20 -5.85
N GLY A 21 2.04 2.20 -4.63
CA GLY A 21 2.26 1.12 -3.67
C GLY A 21 1.30 -0.05 -3.83
N GLY A 22 0.00 0.21 -3.73
CA GLY A 22 -1.07 -0.77 -3.87
C GLY A 22 -1.34 -1.62 -2.62
N GLY A 23 -0.62 -1.41 -1.53
CA GLY A 23 -0.76 -2.21 -0.31
C GLY A 23 -2.12 -2.07 0.36
N VAL A 24 -2.71 -0.87 0.35
CA VAL A 24 -4.05 -0.63 0.88
C VAL A 24 -5.11 -1.31 0.01
N LEU A 25 -5.00 -1.22 -1.31
CA LEU A 25 -5.91 -1.91 -2.23
C LEU A 25 -5.90 -3.42 -2.00
N LEU A 26 -4.71 -4.03 -1.94
CA LEU A 26 -4.58 -5.46 -1.63
C LEU A 26 -5.23 -5.80 -0.29
N SER A 27 -5.05 -4.96 0.73
CA SER A 27 -5.62 -5.18 2.07
C SER A 27 -7.14 -5.10 2.09
N ILE A 28 -7.74 -4.23 1.27
CA ILE A 28 -9.19 -4.14 1.09
C ILE A 28 -9.75 -5.41 0.43
N LEU A 29 -9.04 -5.92 -0.58
CA LEU A 29 -9.51 -7.06 -1.38
C LEU A 29 -9.25 -8.41 -0.70
N LEU A 30 -8.08 -8.59 -0.08
CA LEU A 30 -7.60 -9.90 0.39
C LEU A 30 -7.54 -10.01 1.93
N GLY A 31 -7.70 -8.89 2.62
CA GLY A 31 -7.37 -8.79 4.04
C GLY A 31 -5.86 -8.61 4.28
N PRO A 32 -5.47 -8.13 5.47
CA PRO A 32 -4.11 -7.66 5.72
C PRO A 32 -3.03 -8.75 5.61
N HIS A 33 -3.30 -9.96 6.07
CA HIS A 33 -2.31 -11.06 6.03
C HIS A 33 -2.01 -11.53 4.61
N ALA A 34 -3.06 -11.77 3.79
CA ALA A 34 -2.86 -12.17 2.41
C ALA A 34 -2.28 -11.03 1.57
N ALA A 35 -2.69 -9.79 1.81
CA ALA A 35 -2.11 -8.61 1.18
C ALA A 35 -0.61 -8.49 1.44
N PHE A 36 -0.18 -8.69 2.68
CA PHE A 36 1.23 -8.68 3.05
C PHE A 36 2.04 -9.77 2.32
N LEU A 37 1.52 -11.00 2.27
CA LEU A 37 2.17 -12.10 1.54
C LEU A 37 2.26 -11.84 0.04
N VAL A 38 1.18 -11.34 -0.57
CA VAL A 38 1.17 -10.98 -2.00
C VAL A 38 2.16 -9.86 -2.28
N MET A 39 2.18 -8.80 -1.45
CA MET A 39 3.13 -7.69 -1.62
C MET A 39 4.56 -8.17 -1.46
N SER A 40 4.86 -8.98 -0.45
CA SER A 40 6.19 -9.57 -0.25
C SER A 40 6.64 -10.38 -1.48
N SER A 41 5.72 -11.15 -2.08
CA SER A 41 6.00 -11.92 -3.30
C SER A 41 6.28 -11.00 -4.50
N VAL A 42 5.47 -9.95 -4.69
CA VAL A 42 5.65 -8.96 -5.75
C VAL A 42 7.03 -8.31 -5.64
N LEU A 43 7.37 -7.78 -4.47
CA LEU A 43 8.65 -7.10 -4.23
C LEU A 43 9.85 -8.05 -4.36
N SER A 44 9.70 -9.31 -3.95
CA SER A 44 10.75 -10.32 -4.14
C SER A 44 11.00 -10.61 -5.62
N VAL A 45 9.95 -10.74 -6.42
CA VAL A 45 10.07 -10.93 -7.87
C VAL A 45 10.73 -9.70 -8.53
N GLN A 46 10.33 -8.48 -8.13
CA GLN A 46 10.93 -7.24 -8.62
C GLN A 46 12.43 -7.17 -8.32
N ALA A 47 12.82 -7.45 -7.08
CA ALA A 47 14.22 -7.40 -6.67
C ALA A 47 15.08 -8.47 -7.35
N LEU A 48 14.58 -9.70 -7.50
CA LEU A 48 15.34 -10.84 -8.02
C LEU A 48 15.45 -10.87 -9.54
N PHE A 49 14.39 -10.50 -10.26
CA PHE A 49 14.31 -10.68 -11.70
C PHE A 49 14.35 -9.37 -12.49
N PHE A 50 14.05 -8.24 -11.86
CA PHE A 50 13.95 -6.95 -12.52
C PHE A 50 14.96 -5.91 -11.99
N ALA A 51 15.75 -6.29 -10.96
CA ALA A 51 16.68 -5.39 -10.27
C ALA A 51 16.02 -4.08 -9.77
N ASP A 52 14.70 -4.14 -9.47
CA ASP A 52 13.93 -3.02 -8.96
C ASP A 52 13.82 -3.09 -7.44
N GLY A 53 14.02 -1.97 -6.75
CA GLY A 53 14.03 -1.86 -5.29
C GLY A 53 15.28 -2.38 -4.59
N GLY A 54 16.13 -3.15 -5.27
CA GLY A 54 17.39 -3.68 -4.76
C GLY A 54 17.25 -4.82 -3.72
N LEU A 55 18.11 -5.82 -3.85
CA LEU A 55 18.06 -7.02 -3.00
C LEU A 55 18.41 -6.73 -1.53
N LEU A 56 19.37 -5.81 -1.31
CA LEU A 56 19.78 -5.41 0.05
C LEU A 56 18.69 -4.61 0.78
N ALA A 57 17.84 -3.89 0.04
CA ALA A 57 16.73 -3.13 0.59
C ALA A 57 15.42 -3.92 0.65
N LEU A 58 15.39 -5.20 0.22
CA LEU A 58 14.15 -5.97 0.10
C LEU A 58 13.36 -6.03 1.41
N GLY A 59 14.02 -6.22 2.54
CA GLY A 59 13.37 -6.24 3.85
C GLY A 59 12.69 -4.92 4.19
N CYS A 60 13.38 -3.80 3.97
CA CYS A 60 12.83 -2.46 4.15
C CYS A 60 11.64 -2.21 3.20
N ASN A 61 11.77 -2.58 1.93
CA ASN A 61 10.69 -2.43 0.95
C ASN A 61 9.45 -3.26 1.32
N ILE A 62 9.62 -4.49 1.81
CA ILE A 62 8.51 -5.32 2.32
C ILE A 62 7.87 -4.66 3.55
N PHE A 63 8.66 -4.11 4.46
CA PHE A 63 8.13 -3.39 5.61
C PHE A 63 7.35 -2.14 5.18
N ASN A 64 7.94 -1.31 4.31
CA ASN A 64 7.39 -0.02 3.91
C ASN A 64 6.14 -0.14 3.03
N LEU A 65 6.14 -1.05 2.06
CA LEU A 65 5.06 -1.22 1.06
C LEU A 65 4.10 -2.37 1.41
N GLY A 66 4.52 -3.32 2.24
CA GLY A 66 3.70 -4.45 2.65
C GLY A 66 3.14 -4.28 4.06
N PHE A 67 4.01 -4.17 5.07
CA PHE A 67 3.59 -4.16 6.47
C PHE A 67 2.82 -2.89 6.84
N LEU A 68 3.38 -1.71 6.57
CA LEU A 68 2.76 -0.45 6.98
C LEU A 68 1.36 -0.24 6.37
N PRO A 69 1.14 -0.45 5.06
CA PRO A 69 -0.22 -0.37 4.51
C PRO A 69 -1.17 -1.44 5.07
N ALA A 70 -0.71 -2.69 5.22
CA ALA A 70 -1.58 -3.80 5.60
C ALA A 70 -1.94 -3.82 7.09
N PHE A 71 -0.98 -3.51 7.97
CA PHE A 71 -1.17 -3.66 9.42
C PHE A 71 -1.27 -2.33 10.16
N VAL A 72 -1.02 -1.20 9.49
CA VAL A 72 -1.17 0.14 10.09
C VAL A 72 -2.27 0.92 9.35
N ALA A 73 -2.07 1.29 8.08
CA ALA A 73 -3.02 2.15 7.38
C ALA A 73 -4.40 1.50 7.18
N TYR A 74 -4.45 0.23 6.79
CA TYR A 74 -5.72 -0.46 6.58
C TYR A 74 -6.54 -0.61 7.88
N PRO A 75 -6.03 -1.17 8.99
CA PRO A 75 -6.84 -1.35 10.19
C PRO A 75 -7.12 -0.05 10.97
N LEU A 76 -6.20 0.92 10.96
CA LEU A 76 -6.33 2.13 11.77
C LEU A 76 -6.98 3.30 11.02
N VAL A 77 -6.94 3.29 9.68
CA VAL A 77 -7.50 4.38 8.87
C VAL A 77 -8.67 3.90 8.01
N TYR A 78 -8.45 2.89 7.15
CA TYR A 78 -9.51 2.44 6.24
C TYR A 78 -10.71 1.86 6.99
N ARG A 79 -10.51 0.86 7.84
CA ARG A 79 -11.60 0.13 8.50
C ARG A 79 -12.50 1.02 9.37
N PRO A 80 -12.00 1.95 10.18
CA PRO A 80 -12.86 2.84 10.97
C PRO A 80 -13.66 3.82 10.13
N LEU A 81 -13.13 4.24 8.98
CA LEU A 81 -13.80 5.16 8.08
C LEU A 81 -14.79 4.46 7.14
N ALA A 82 -14.44 3.27 6.63
CA ALA A 82 -15.24 2.49 5.68
C ALA A 82 -16.13 1.47 6.40
N THR A 83 -16.95 1.91 7.35
CA THR A 83 -17.90 1.03 8.07
C THR A 83 -18.97 0.47 7.14
N ALA A 84 -19.62 -0.64 7.53
CA ALA A 84 -20.69 -1.26 6.75
C ALA A 84 -21.86 -0.31 6.45
N SER A 85 -22.10 0.68 7.31
CA SER A 85 -23.11 1.71 7.15
C SER A 85 -22.64 2.95 6.38
N ALA A 86 -21.35 3.00 6.00
CA ALA A 86 -20.79 4.15 5.29
C ALA A 86 -21.33 4.21 3.85
N GLY A 87 -21.82 5.36 3.46
CA GLY A 87 -22.22 5.62 2.08
C GLY A 87 -21.02 5.57 1.10
N PRO A 88 -21.29 5.53 -0.21
CA PRO A 88 -20.27 5.40 -1.25
C PRO A 88 -19.14 6.45 -1.14
N VAL A 89 -19.50 7.70 -0.99
CA VAL A 89 -18.54 8.82 -0.88
C VAL A 89 -17.60 8.64 0.31
N ARG A 90 -18.14 8.26 1.48
CA ARG A 90 -17.30 8.04 2.67
C ARG A 90 -16.32 6.89 2.48
N GLN A 91 -16.74 5.83 1.80
CA GLN A 91 -15.86 4.69 1.51
C GLN A 91 -14.77 5.05 0.49
N MET A 92 -15.10 5.87 -0.53
CA MET A 92 -14.10 6.42 -1.45
C MET A 92 -13.08 7.29 -0.70
N LEU A 93 -13.54 8.21 0.14
CA LEU A 93 -12.65 9.04 0.96
C LEU A 93 -11.79 8.20 1.90
N ALA A 94 -12.35 7.15 2.50
CA ALA A 94 -11.60 6.22 3.35
C ALA A 94 -10.45 5.55 2.58
N ALA A 95 -10.68 5.13 1.33
CA ALA A 95 -9.65 4.54 0.48
C ALA A 95 -8.55 5.56 0.14
N ILE A 96 -8.93 6.80 -0.21
CA ILE A 96 -7.98 7.87 -0.52
C ILE A 96 -7.12 8.19 0.70
N VAL A 97 -7.74 8.45 1.85
CA VAL A 97 -7.01 8.81 3.08
C VAL A 97 -6.10 7.66 3.52
N ALA A 98 -6.56 6.42 3.46
CA ALA A 98 -5.74 5.27 3.84
C ALA A 98 -4.54 5.06 2.90
N ALA A 99 -4.71 5.25 1.59
CA ALA A 99 -3.62 5.15 0.63
C ALA A 99 -2.58 6.26 0.86
N VAL A 100 -3.02 7.50 1.06
CA VAL A 100 -2.15 8.62 1.41
C VAL A 100 -1.37 8.33 2.69
N VAL A 101 -2.04 7.92 3.76
CA VAL A 101 -1.37 7.61 5.04
C VAL A 101 -0.40 6.44 4.88
N GLY A 102 -0.79 5.38 4.18
CA GLY A 102 0.09 4.22 3.94
C GLY A 102 1.37 4.60 3.21
N LEU A 103 1.26 5.37 2.12
CA LEU A 103 2.43 5.84 1.36
C LEU A 103 3.27 6.86 2.13
N GLN A 104 2.67 7.75 2.89
CA GLN A 104 3.41 8.68 3.74
C GLN A 104 4.20 7.97 4.84
N LEU A 105 3.60 6.96 5.47
CA LEU A 105 4.31 6.12 6.45
C LEU A 105 5.48 5.38 5.80
N GLY A 106 5.28 4.79 4.62
CA GLY A 106 6.34 4.14 3.86
C GLY A 106 7.47 5.11 3.48
N ALA A 107 7.13 6.28 2.94
CA ALA A 107 8.11 7.31 2.58
C ALA A 107 8.92 7.81 3.79
N MET A 108 8.26 8.02 4.93
CA MET A 108 8.92 8.40 6.16
C MET A 108 9.84 7.28 6.68
N ALA A 109 9.40 6.03 6.58
CA ALA A 109 10.22 4.88 6.97
C ALA A 109 11.48 4.77 6.10
N VAL A 110 11.37 4.93 4.77
CA VAL A 110 12.54 4.99 3.87
C VAL A 110 13.53 6.08 4.31
N VAL A 111 13.03 7.29 4.61
CA VAL A 111 13.88 8.38 5.09
C VAL A 111 14.59 8.00 6.38
N ALA A 112 13.85 7.47 7.36
CA ALA A 112 14.41 7.09 8.66
C ALA A 112 15.41 5.95 8.56
N GLU A 113 15.10 4.89 7.81
CA GLU A 113 15.95 3.72 7.57
C GLU A 113 17.26 4.11 6.87
N THR A 114 17.16 4.92 5.81
CA THR A 114 18.33 5.35 5.04
C THR A 114 19.25 6.26 5.86
N VAL A 115 18.69 7.18 6.64
CA VAL A 115 19.49 8.04 7.53
C VAL A 115 20.11 7.22 8.66
N ALA A 116 19.34 6.30 9.28
CA ALA A 116 19.82 5.46 10.37
C ALA A 116 20.93 4.49 9.93
N SER A 117 20.89 4.03 8.68
CA SER A 117 21.93 3.16 8.10
C SER A 117 23.25 3.88 7.80
N GLY A 118 23.28 5.21 7.86
CA GLY A 118 24.47 6.03 7.56
C GLY A 118 24.82 6.10 6.07
N ILE A 119 23.97 5.57 5.17
CA ILE A 119 24.21 5.62 3.71
C ILE A 119 23.57 6.85 3.05
N ALA A 120 22.78 7.63 3.78
CA ALA A 120 22.14 8.83 3.25
C ALA A 120 23.17 9.92 2.90
N ALA A 121 23.15 10.35 1.65
CA ALA A 121 23.93 11.52 1.22
C ALA A 121 23.29 12.85 1.67
N LEU A 122 22.00 12.84 2.01
CA LEU A 122 21.22 14.02 2.38
C LEU A 122 20.92 14.04 3.87
N PRO A 123 20.97 15.25 4.51
CA PRO A 123 20.45 15.43 5.86
C PRO A 123 18.95 15.07 5.92
N LEU A 124 18.50 14.52 7.06
CA LEU A 124 17.13 14.07 7.27
C LEU A 124 16.05 15.09 6.84
N PRO A 125 16.12 16.40 7.20
CA PRO A 125 15.10 17.36 6.78
C PRO A 125 15.04 17.54 5.26
N THR A 126 16.17 17.56 4.58
CA THR A 126 16.26 17.70 3.12
C THR A 126 15.71 16.45 2.43
N PHE A 127 16.06 15.27 2.93
CA PHE A 127 15.56 14.02 2.39
C PHE A 127 14.03 13.92 2.54
N ALA A 128 13.49 14.22 3.72
CA ALA A 128 12.07 14.24 3.97
C ALA A 128 11.34 15.27 3.09
N ALA A 129 11.92 16.44 2.86
CA ALA A 129 11.35 17.49 2.02
C ALA A 129 11.21 17.07 0.54
N PHE A 130 12.03 16.16 0.04
CA PHE A 130 11.87 15.56 -1.28
C PHE A 130 10.88 14.40 -1.26
N MET A 131 11.00 13.50 -0.29
CA MET A 131 10.20 12.26 -0.26
C MET A 131 8.73 12.51 0.02
N LEU A 132 8.41 13.31 1.05
CA LEU A 132 7.02 13.40 1.52
C LEU A 132 6.06 14.10 0.54
N PRO A 133 6.40 15.25 -0.08
CA PRO A 133 5.48 15.89 -1.03
C PRO A 133 5.23 15.03 -2.28
N ILE A 134 6.25 14.34 -2.78
CA ILE A 134 6.14 13.45 -3.93
C ILE A 134 5.23 12.26 -3.59
N HIS A 135 5.46 11.62 -2.45
CA HIS A 135 4.61 10.49 -2.01
C HIS A 135 3.21 10.93 -1.58
N LEU A 136 3.01 12.19 -1.20
CA LEU A 136 1.66 12.74 -1.02
C LEU A 136 0.90 12.77 -2.34
N ALA A 137 1.50 13.28 -3.41
CA ALA A 137 0.88 13.31 -4.74
C ALA A 137 0.60 11.90 -5.26
N ILE A 138 1.56 10.98 -5.13
CA ILE A 138 1.38 9.56 -5.49
C ILE A 138 0.26 8.93 -4.66
N GLY A 139 0.21 9.22 -3.35
CA GLY A 139 -0.80 8.70 -2.43
C GLY A 139 -2.21 9.14 -2.79
N VAL A 140 -2.39 10.39 -3.23
CA VAL A 140 -3.68 10.88 -3.73
C VAL A 140 -4.06 10.14 -5.02
N ALA A 141 -3.13 10.00 -5.98
CA ALA A 141 -3.37 9.28 -7.21
C ALA A 141 -3.73 7.80 -6.95
N GLU A 142 -2.95 7.11 -6.11
CA GLU A 142 -3.23 5.73 -5.69
C GLU A 142 -4.58 5.61 -4.98
N GLY A 143 -4.87 6.56 -4.11
CA GLY A 143 -6.13 6.59 -3.38
C GLY A 143 -7.35 6.72 -4.30
N VAL A 144 -7.26 7.57 -5.32
CA VAL A 144 -8.30 7.71 -6.35
C VAL A 144 -8.45 6.41 -7.14
N VAL A 145 -7.37 5.81 -7.61
CA VAL A 145 -7.39 4.51 -8.31
C VAL A 145 -8.01 3.43 -7.43
N THR A 146 -7.58 3.34 -6.17
CA THR A 146 -8.13 2.40 -5.18
C THR A 146 -9.63 2.62 -4.98
N ALA A 147 -10.07 3.86 -4.81
CA ALA A 147 -11.47 4.22 -4.63
C ALA A 147 -12.32 3.81 -5.84
N LEU A 148 -11.83 4.06 -7.06
CA LEU A 148 -12.53 3.69 -8.30
C LEU A 148 -12.64 2.16 -8.43
N ILE A 149 -11.56 1.42 -8.17
CA ILE A 149 -11.57 -0.05 -8.22
C ILE A 149 -12.54 -0.62 -7.18
N VAL A 150 -12.49 -0.14 -5.93
CA VAL A 150 -13.38 -0.61 -4.86
C VAL A 150 -14.83 -0.28 -5.16
N SER A 151 -15.12 0.91 -5.72
CA SER A 151 -16.48 1.27 -6.13
C SER A 151 -16.99 0.39 -7.26
N PHE A 152 -16.19 0.17 -8.29
CA PHE A 152 -16.53 -0.71 -9.40
C PHE A 152 -16.81 -2.14 -8.92
N LEU A 153 -15.96 -2.69 -8.06
CA LEU A 153 -16.13 -4.03 -7.52
C LEU A 153 -17.36 -4.15 -6.62
N ARG A 154 -17.70 -3.09 -5.87
CA ARG A 154 -18.93 -3.08 -5.07
C ARG A 154 -20.17 -3.24 -5.91
N ASP A 155 -20.21 -2.57 -7.06
CA ASP A 155 -21.38 -2.57 -7.93
C ASP A 155 -21.45 -3.83 -8.78
N SER A 156 -20.30 -4.37 -9.22
CA SER A 156 -20.24 -5.48 -10.16
C SER A 156 -19.96 -6.84 -9.49
N ARG A 157 -19.20 -6.89 -8.40
CA ARG A 157 -18.73 -8.10 -7.71
C ARG A 157 -18.62 -7.90 -6.20
N PRO A 158 -19.73 -7.62 -5.48
CA PRO A 158 -19.72 -7.33 -4.05
C PRO A 158 -19.12 -8.46 -3.21
N GLU A 159 -19.19 -9.71 -3.68
CA GLU A 159 -18.64 -10.88 -3.01
C GLU A 159 -17.10 -10.82 -2.84
N VAL A 160 -16.39 -10.07 -3.68
CA VAL A 160 -14.95 -9.89 -3.61
C VAL A 160 -14.56 -8.97 -2.44
N LEU A 161 -15.40 -7.99 -2.11
CA LEU A 161 -15.15 -7.02 -1.04
C LEU A 161 -15.55 -7.52 0.35
N HIS A 162 -16.34 -8.57 0.40
CA HIS A 162 -16.74 -9.26 1.61
C HIS A 162 -16.23 -10.70 1.54
N PRO A 163 -14.90 -10.92 1.70
CA PRO A 163 -14.41 -12.29 1.82
C PRO A 163 -15.17 -12.92 2.98
N ALA A 164 -15.87 -13.99 2.68
CA ALA A 164 -16.83 -14.66 3.54
C ALA A 164 -16.32 -14.68 4.99
N ARG A 165 -16.99 -13.98 5.90
CA ARG A 165 -16.92 -14.30 7.32
C ARG A 165 -17.25 -15.78 7.38
N GLY A 166 -16.25 -16.62 7.65
CA GLY A 166 -16.28 -18.06 7.51
C GLY A 166 -17.57 -18.69 7.99
N GLY A 167 -18.50 -18.81 7.08
CA GLY A 167 -19.58 -19.73 7.17
C GLY A 167 -19.04 -21.10 6.80
N VAL A 168 -18.46 -21.79 7.76
CA VAL A 168 -18.50 -23.25 7.73
C VAL A 168 -19.98 -23.60 7.75
N GLY A 169 -20.57 -23.57 6.56
CA GLY A 169 -21.89 -24.10 6.34
C GLY A 169 -21.83 -25.57 6.76
N ARG A 170 -22.34 -25.87 7.96
CA ARG A 170 -22.76 -27.22 8.30
C ARG A 170 -23.69 -27.66 7.18
N ARG A 171 -23.18 -28.36 6.18
CA ARG A 171 -23.98 -29.22 5.35
C ARG A 171 -24.59 -30.23 6.32
N ARG A 172 -25.86 -30.04 6.70
CA ARG A 172 -26.67 -31.10 7.26
C ARG A 172 -26.79 -32.13 6.14
N ILE A 173 -26.06 -33.22 6.30
CA ILE A 173 -26.32 -34.45 5.57
C ILE A 173 -27.62 -34.98 6.18
N ALA A 174 -28.69 -34.90 5.43
CA ALA A 174 -29.94 -35.64 5.68
C ALA A 174 -29.90 -36.90 4.82
#